data_779389c793ddf16ce3812a3141ac7b14
#
_entry.id   779389c793ddf16ce3812a3141ac7b14
#
_cell.length_a   1.000
_cell.length_b   1.000
_cell.length_c   1.000
_cell.angle_alpha   90.00
_cell.angle_beta   90.00
_cell.angle_gamma   90.00
#
_symmetry.space_group_name_H-M   'P 1'
#
loop_
_entity.id
_entity.type
_entity.pdbx_description
1 polymer ?
#
loop_
_entity_poly.entity_id
_entity_poly.type
_entity_poly.pdbx_seq_one_letter_code
_entity_poly.pdbx_strand_id
1 'polypeptide(L)'
;MEIKKEWLEHAKVNEDKYSSMYDNSLQNNDKFWADQAQRVDWIKKFTKIKDIKYSKDDVRIKWFEDGNLNVSYNCIDRHAENNPDKVAIIWEGDDPNETKKITYRDLLINVSKAANVLKKIGVKKGDRVTIYLTMIPELAYIILACARTVSYTHLTLPTTHEV
;
A
#
# COMPACT_ATOMS: atom_id res chain seq x y z
N MET A 1 -22.08 19.75 -10.31
CA MET A 1 -21.61 20.20 -9.00
C MET A 1 -20.39 21.06 -9.24
N GLU A 2 -20.38 22.33 -8.85
CA GLU A 2 -19.21 23.19 -9.03
C GLU A 2 -18.12 22.83 -8.03
N ILE A 3 -16.88 22.72 -8.53
CA ILE A 3 -15.72 22.44 -7.68
C ILE A 3 -15.34 23.72 -6.93
N LYS A 4 -15.19 23.65 -5.62
CA LYS A 4 -14.77 24.79 -4.80
C LYS A 4 -13.39 25.29 -5.23
N LYS A 5 -13.23 26.61 -5.37
CA LYS A 5 -11.93 27.23 -5.75
C LYS A 5 -10.79 26.82 -4.84
N GLU A 6 -11.02 26.75 -3.54
CA GLU A 6 -10.06 26.29 -2.54
C GLU A 6 -9.47 24.89 -2.85
N TRP A 7 -10.30 23.97 -3.38
CA TRP A 7 -9.82 22.65 -3.76
C TRP A 7 -8.95 22.67 -5.01
N LEU A 8 -9.27 23.55 -5.96
CA LEU A 8 -8.47 23.71 -7.17
C LEU A 8 -7.08 24.26 -6.87
N GLU A 9 -6.98 25.22 -5.96
CA GLU A 9 -5.70 25.86 -5.57
C GLU A 9 -4.74 24.87 -4.91
N HIS A 10 -5.25 23.89 -4.16
CA HIS A 10 -4.47 22.88 -3.46
C HIS A 10 -4.34 21.54 -4.20
N ALA A 11 -4.99 21.40 -5.35
CA ALA A 11 -4.95 20.18 -6.14
C ALA A 11 -3.55 19.94 -6.73
N LYS A 12 -2.94 18.80 -6.40
CA LYS A 12 -1.66 18.39 -7.00
C LYS A 12 -1.76 18.05 -8.48
N VAL A 13 -2.95 17.68 -8.92
CA VAL A 13 -3.29 17.35 -10.31
C VAL A 13 -4.59 18.10 -10.64
N ASN A 14 -4.49 19.09 -11.53
CA ASN A 14 -5.64 19.77 -12.14
C ASN A 14 -6.04 19.06 -13.44
N GLU A 15 -7.08 19.54 -14.11
CA GLU A 15 -7.62 18.94 -15.33
C GLU A 15 -6.60 18.87 -16.47
N ASP A 16 -5.85 19.96 -16.71
CA ASP A 16 -4.83 19.99 -17.77
C ASP A 16 -3.72 18.99 -17.51
N LYS A 17 -3.25 18.92 -16.26
CA LYS A 17 -2.22 17.97 -15.85
C LYS A 17 -2.73 16.54 -15.94
N TYR A 18 -3.99 16.29 -15.56
CA TYR A 18 -4.61 14.96 -15.69
C TYR A 18 -4.63 14.53 -17.16
N SER A 19 -5.16 15.40 -18.05
CA SER A 19 -5.25 15.11 -19.48
C SER A 19 -3.87 14.84 -20.09
N SER A 20 -2.89 15.69 -19.78
CA SER A 20 -1.50 15.49 -20.22
C SER A 20 -0.90 14.17 -19.72
N MET A 21 -1.12 13.83 -18.45
CA MET A 21 -0.64 12.55 -17.89
C MET A 21 -1.33 11.35 -18.53
N TYR A 22 -2.64 11.46 -18.77
CA TYR A 22 -3.42 10.42 -19.43
C TYR A 22 -2.93 10.16 -20.84
N ASP A 23 -2.81 11.22 -21.66
CA ASP A 23 -2.29 11.13 -23.04
C ASP A 23 -0.88 10.53 -23.07
N ASN A 24 0.00 10.98 -22.17
CA ASN A 24 1.34 10.45 -22.06
C ASN A 24 1.34 8.96 -21.64
N SER A 25 0.40 8.56 -20.79
CA SER A 25 0.25 7.14 -20.39
C SER A 25 -0.15 6.22 -21.53
N LEU A 26 -0.82 6.75 -22.55
CA LEU A 26 -1.20 6.01 -23.75
C LEU A 26 -0.09 6.03 -24.83
N GLN A 27 0.45 7.22 -25.10
CA GLN A 27 1.40 7.43 -26.19
C GLN A 27 2.82 6.97 -25.85
N ASN A 28 3.27 7.18 -24.61
CA ASN A 28 4.59 6.86 -24.11
C ASN A 28 4.52 5.88 -22.92
N ASN A 29 3.71 4.85 -23.05
CA ASN A 29 3.29 3.98 -21.96
C ASN A 29 4.48 3.46 -21.12
N ASP A 30 5.50 2.87 -21.74
CA ASP A 30 6.63 2.28 -20.99
C ASP A 30 7.41 3.34 -20.22
N LYS A 31 7.70 4.47 -20.86
CA LYS A 31 8.38 5.59 -20.18
C LYS A 31 7.53 6.14 -19.04
N PHE A 32 6.23 6.36 -19.27
CA PHE A 32 5.32 6.84 -18.25
C PHE A 32 5.34 5.95 -17.00
N TRP A 33 5.18 4.64 -17.18
CA TRP A 33 5.17 3.71 -16.05
C TRP A 33 6.53 3.51 -15.41
N ALA A 34 7.64 3.61 -16.16
CA ALA A 34 8.98 3.64 -15.59
C ALA A 34 9.18 4.85 -14.68
N ASP A 35 8.68 6.03 -15.07
CA ASP A 35 8.76 7.25 -14.27
C ASP A 35 7.86 7.15 -13.02
N GLN A 36 6.62 6.62 -13.16
CA GLN A 36 5.74 6.41 -12.02
C GLN A 36 6.31 5.40 -11.00
N ALA A 37 6.99 4.36 -11.48
CA ALA A 37 7.61 3.34 -10.63
C ALA A 37 8.76 3.88 -9.76
N GLN A 38 9.29 5.07 -10.05
CA GLN A 38 10.30 5.72 -9.20
C GLN A 38 9.71 6.35 -7.92
N ARG A 39 8.39 6.37 -7.78
CA ARG A 39 7.71 6.88 -6.57
C ARG A 39 7.81 5.92 -5.39
N VAL A 40 8.23 4.69 -5.62
CA VAL A 40 8.45 3.65 -4.61
C VAL A 40 9.91 3.23 -4.59
N ASP A 41 10.36 2.75 -3.42
CA ASP A 41 11.73 2.31 -3.23
C ASP A 41 11.85 0.82 -3.56
N TRP A 42 12.76 0.50 -4.44
CA TRP A 42 13.03 -0.85 -4.92
C TRP A 42 14.24 -1.45 -4.22
N ILE A 43 14.10 -2.67 -3.67
CA ILE A 43 15.23 -3.47 -3.18
C ILE A 43 16.12 -3.89 -4.37
N LYS A 44 15.47 -4.34 -5.44
CA LYS A 44 16.10 -4.59 -6.74
C LYS A 44 15.27 -3.86 -7.80
N LYS A 45 15.88 -2.90 -8.48
CA LYS A 45 15.22 -2.17 -9.56
C LYS A 45 14.91 -3.11 -10.73
N PHE A 46 13.75 -2.92 -11.34
CA PHE A 46 13.33 -3.65 -12.54
C PHE A 46 14.18 -3.24 -13.77
N THR A 47 14.31 -4.15 -14.72
CA THR A 47 14.87 -3.87 -16.05
C THR A 47 13.77 -3.91 -17.12
N LYS A 48 12.71 -4.70 -16.89
CA LYS A 48 11.54 -4.77 -17.76
C LYS A 48 10.36 -4.06 -17.09
N ILE A 49 9.71 -3.19 -17.87
CA ILE A 49 8.55 -2.45 -17.39
C ILE A 49 7.32 -3.34 -17.43
N LYS A 50 7.07 -3.98 -18.58
CA LYS A 50 5.95 -4.89 -18.77
C LYS A 50 6.27 -6.00 -19.76
N ASP A 51 5.53 -7.10 -19.65
CA ASP A 51 5.40 -8.16 -20.63
C ASP A 51 3.89 -8.48 -20.74
N ILE A 52 3.26 -7.95 -21.79
CA ILE A 52 1.82 -8.06 -21.98
C ILE A 52 1.55 -8.71 -23.34
N LYS A 53 0.76 -9.78 -23.31
CA LYS A 53 0.27 -10.45 -24.50
C LYS A 53 -1.21 -10.82 -24.29
N TYR A 54 -2.03 -10.45 -25.26
CA TYR A 54 -3.42 -10.84 -25.33
C TYR A 54 -3.63 -11.62 -26.63
N SER A 55 -3.66 -12.94 -26.53
CA SER A 55 -4.04 -13.82 -27.66
C SER A 55 -4.97 -14.91 -27.13
N LYS A 56 -5.67 -15.58 -28.03
CA LYS A 56 -6.64 -16.64 -27.68
C LYS A 56 -6.00 -17.75 -26.83
N ASP A 57 -4.73 -18.06 -27.10
CA ASP A 57 -4.01 -19.19 -26.51
C ASP A 57 -2.96 -18.78 -25.47
N ASP A 58 -2.68 -17.48 -25.31
CA ASP A 58 -1.68 -17.00 -24.38
C ASP A 58 -2.05 -15.60 -23.87
N VAL A 59 -2.57 -15.55 -22.64
CA VAL A 59 -2.85 -14.29 -21.91
C VAL A 59 -1.79 -14.12 -20.86
N ARG A 60 -0.94 -13.10 -21.04
CA ARG A 60 0.14 -12.80 -20.14
C ARG A 60 0.15 -11.31 -19.79
N ILE A 61 0.10 -11.00 -18.49
CA ILE A 61 0.13 -9.64 -17.97
C ILE A 61 1.12 -9.62 -16.81
N LYS A 62 2.31 -9.12 -17.07
CA LYS A 62 3.38 -9.00 -16.10
C LYS A 62 3.89 -7.58 -16.09
N TRP A 63 4.02 -6.98 -14.90
CA TRP A 63 4.57 -5.66 -14.68
C TRP A 63 5.78 -5.76 -13.77
N PHE A 64 6.89 -5.11 -14.13
CA PHE A 64 8.10 -5.02 -13.32
C PHE A 64 8.58 -6.38 -12.77
N GLU A 65 8.45 -7.44 -13.56
CA GLU A 65 8.58 -8.84 -13.13
C GLU A 65 9.93 -9.15 -12.46
N ASP A 66 11.01 -8.52 -12.91
CA ASP A 66 12.35 -8.72 -12.38
C ASP A 66 12.71 -7.73 -11.25
N GLY A 67 11.81 -6.82 -10.92
CA GLY A 67 11.93 -5.91 -9.79
C GLY A 67 11.55 -6.59 -8.47
N ASN A 68 12.09 -6.07 -7.36
CA ASN A 68 11.74 -6.52 -6.02
C ASN A 68 11.59 -5.31 -5.08
N LEU A 69 10.49 -5.27 -4.35
CA LEU A 69 10.23 -4.26 -3.33
C LEU A 69 9.50 -4.87 -2.13
N ASN A 70 9.50 -4.19 -1.01
CA ASN A 70 8.67 -4.55 0.14
C ASN A 70 7.63 -3.45 0.38
N VAL A 71 6.35 -3.84 0.41
CA VAL A 71 5.23 -2.91 0.61
C VAL A 71 5.31 -2.26 1.99
N SER A 72 5.59 -3.05 3.05
CA SER A 72 5.71 -2.52 4.41
C SER A 72 6.82 -1.48 4.54
N TYR A 73 7.98 -1.70 3.91
CA TYR A 73 9.07 -0.71 3.85
C TYR A 73 8.59 0.60 3.21
N ASN A 74 7.95 0.49 2.07
CA ASN A 74 7.44 1.65 1.34
C ASN A 74 6.34 2.42 2.09
N CYS A 75 5.51 1.71 2.85
CA CYS A 75 4.44 2.33 3.62
C CYS A 75 4.90 2.91 4.97
N ILE A 76 5.97 2.39 5.56
CA ILE A 76 6.33 2.69 6.94
C ILE A 76 7.76 3.22 7.06
N ASP A 77 8.77 2.38 6.73
CA ASP A 77 10.16 2.62 7.12
C ASP A 77 10.69 3.92 6.55
N ARG A 78 10.57 4.13 5.24
CA ARG A 78 11.01 5.37 4.59
C ARG A 78 10.35 6.64 5.13
N HIS A 79 9.13 6.52 5.66
CA HIS A 79 8.43 7.64 6.29
C HIS A 79 8.84 7.82 7.73
N ALA A 80 9.06 6.73 8.48
CA ALA A 80 9.54 6.78 9.86
C ALA A 80 10.97 7.32 9.95
N GLU A 81 11.82 7.06 8.96
CA GLU A 81 13.17 7.62 8.86
C GLU A 81 13.16 9.14 8.67
N ASN A 82 12.28 9.66 7.81
CA ASN A 82 12.24 11.06 7.46
C ASN A 82 11.33 11.90 8.37
N ASN A 83 10.21 11.35 8.83
CA ASN A 83 9.18 12.06 9.60
C ASN A 83 8.57 11.14 10.67
N PRO A 84 9.32 10.69 11.68
CA PRO A 84 8.89 9.70 12.65
C PRO A 84 7.65 10.12 13.45
N ASP A 85 7.54 11.39 13.80
CA ASP A 85 6.48 11.92 14.65
C ASP A 85 5.22 12.37 13.88
N LYS A 86 5.25 12.26 12.52
CA LYS A 86 4.09 12.52 11.69
C LYS A 86 3.03 11.44 11.93
N VAL A 87 1.76 11.86 12.08
CA VAL A 87 0.63 10.95 12.22
C VAL A 87 0.45 10.15 10.93
N ALA A 88 0.52 8.83 11.06
CA ALA A 88 0.32 7.87 9.98
C ALA A 88 -1.12 7.35 9.93
N ILE A 89 -1.74 7.13 11.09
CA ILE A 89 -3.12 6.64 11.20
C ILE A 89 -3.86 7.49 12.23
N ILE A 90 -5.06 7.90 11.88
CA ILE A 90 -6.07 8.44 12.79
C ILE A 90 -7.15 7.37 12.87
N TRP A 91 -7.39 6.86 14.06
CA TRP A 91 -8.45 5.91 14.31
C TRP A 91 -9.49 6.53 15.25
N GLU A 92 -10.74 6.30 14.93
CA GLU A 92 -11.90 6.73 15.73
C GLU A 92 -12.76 5.49 16.01
N GLY A 93 -13.11 5.30 17.28
CA GLY A 93 -13.98 4.23 17.73
C GLY A 93 -15.46 4.55 17.51
N ASP A 94 -16.32 3.64 17.95
CA ASP A 94 -17.77 3.86 17.93
C ASP A 94 -18.19 4.96 18.91
N ASP A 95 -17.47 5.10 20.04
CA ASP A 95 -17.58 6.26 20.92
C ASP A 95 -16.77 7.42 20.34
N PRO A 96 -17.38 8.59 20.08
CA PRO A 96 -16.68 9.77 19.55
C PRO A 96 -15.51 10.27 20.40
N ASN A 97 -15.44 9.87 21.67
CA ASN A 97 -14.34 10.19 22.58
C ASN A 97 -13.17 9.20 22.47
N GLU A 98 -13.36 8.09 21.80
CA GLU A 98 -12.30 7.09 21.55
C GLU A 98 -11.55 7.39 20.26
N THR A 99 -10.52 8.21 20.35
CA THR A 99 -9.65 8.52 19.20
C THR A 99 -8.20 8.14 19.49
N LYS A 100 -7.49 7.65 18.48
CA LYS A 100 -6.04 7.37 18.56
C LYS A 100 -5.33 7.96 17.37
N LYS A 101 -4.25 8.69 17.63
CA LYS A 101 -3.29 9.15 16.61
C LYS A 101 -2.04 8.32 16.73
N ILE A 102 -1.69 7.60 15.67
CA ILE A 102 -0.55 6.69 15.61
C ILE A 102 0.48 7.31 14.68
N THR A 103 1.67 7.57 15.19
CA THR A 103 2.78 8.13 14.40
C THR A 103 3.44 7.05 13.53
N TYR A 104 4.26 7.46 12.56
CA TYR A 104 5.07 6.51 11.77
C TYR A 104 6.04 5.71 12.65
N ARG A 105 6.58 6.33 13.71
CA ARG A 105 7.40 5.66 14.72
C ARG A 105 6.62 4.55 15.43
N ASP A 106 5.42 4.87 15.93
CA ASP A 106 4.57 3.91 16.63
C ASP A 106 4.16 2.76 15.71
N LEU A 107 3.80 3.11 14.46
CA LEU A 107 3.42 2.14 13.43
C LEU A 107 4.58 1.18 13.15
N LEU A 108 5.80 1.69 12.96
CA LEU A 108 7.00 0.88 12.74
C LEU A 108 7.25 -0.10 13.91
N ILE A 109 7.15 0.40 15.15
CA ILE A 109 7.35 -0.42 16.35
C ILE A 109 6.31 -1.54 16.41
N ASN A 110 5.03 -1.22 16.25
CA ASN A 110 3.94 -2.19 16.39
C ASN A 110 3.95 -3.22 15.25
N VAL A 111 4.18 -2.80 14.02
CA VAL A 111 4.32 -3.70 12.87
C VAL A 111 5.53 -4.62 13.02
N SER A 112 6.65 -4.11 13.53
CA SER A 112 7.85 -4.93 13.76
C SER A 112 7.63 -5.96 14.88
N LYS A 113 6.94 -5.60 15.96
CA LYS A 113 6.53 -6.54 17.01
C LYS A 113 5.64 -7.64 16.45
N ALA A 114 4.60 -7.28 15.70
CA ALA A 114 3.69 -8.22 15.07
C ALA A 114 4.42 -9.16 14.09
N ALA A 115 5.32 -8.64 13.27
CA ALA A 115 6.14 -9.43 12.35
C ALA A 115 7.04 -10.44 13.11
N ASN A 116 7.62 -10.04 14.24
CA ASN A 116 8.42 -10.94 15.07
C ASN A 116 7.57 -12.04 15.72
N VAL A 117 6.34 -11.73 16.14
CA VAL A 117 5.39 -12.75 16.62
C VAL A 117 5.07 -13.75 15.53
N LEU A 118 4.72 -13.29 14.33
CA LEU A 118 4.44 -14.18 13.18
C LEU A 118 5.61 -15.12 12.90
N LYS A 119 6.84 -14.60 12.88
CA LYS A 119 8.05 -15.43 12.73
C LYS A 119 8.21 -16.44 13.87
N LYS A 120 7.97 -16.03 15.12
CA LYS A 120 8.11 -16.89 16.30
C LYS A 120 7.14 -18.08 16.27
N ILE A 121 5.93 -17.88 15.76
CA ILE A 121 4.93 -18.96 15.61
C ILE A 121 5.13 -19.79 14.33
N GLY A 122 6.19 -19.51 13.55
CA GLY A 122 6.60 -20.33 12.43
C GLY A 122 6.11 -19.86 11.06
N VAL A 123 5.48 -18.69 10.94
CA VAL A 123 5.06 -18.14 9.64
C VAL A 123 6.27 -17.83 8.77
N LYS A 124 6.27 -18.35 7.55
CA LYS A 124 7.34 -18.24 6.55
C LYS A 124 6.84 -17.51 5.29
N LYS A 125 7.80 -17.13 4.45
CA LYS A 125 7.50 -16.57 3.13
C LYS A 125 6.61 -17.52 2.32
N GLY A 126 5.49 -17.00 1.82
CA GLY A 126 4.52 -17.76 1.01
C GLY A 126 3.39 -18.39 1.82
N ASP A 127 3.47 -18.40 3.15
CA ASP A 127 2.38 -18.89 3.99
C ASP A 127 1.16 -17.96 3.90
N ARG A 128 -0.03 -18.52 4.09
CA ARG A 128 -1.29 -17.78 4.12
C ARG A 128 -1.68 -17.48 5.56
N VAL A 129 -1.90 -16.22 5.86
CA VAL A 129 -2.35 -15.76 7.18
C VAL A 129 -3.78 -15.22 7.05
N THR A 130 -4.71 -15.88 7.72
CA THR A 130 -6.10 -15.38 7.82
C THR A 130 -6.18 -14.38 8.96
N ILE A 131 -6.73 -13.20 8.68
CA ILE A 131 -6.93 -12.12 9.64
C ILE A 131 -8.43 -11.93 9.85
N TYR A 132 -8.87 -12.11 11.09
CA TYR A 132 -10.26 -11.90 11.51
C TYR A 132 -10.28 -10.88 12.65
N LEU A 133 -10.37 -9.61 12.27
CA LEU A 133 -10.37 -8.45 13.20
C LEU A 133 -11.39 -7.42 12.72
N THR A 134 -11.92 -6.64 13.67
CA THR A 134 -12.71 -5.44 13.38
C THR A 134 -11.80 -4.30 12.88
N MET A 135 -12.40 -3.12 12.59
CA MET A 135 -11.68 -1.94 12.11
C MET A 135 -10.91 -1.23 13.24
N ILE A 136 -9.96 -1.92 13.84
CA ILE A 136 -9.06 -1.41 14.89
C ILE A 136 -7.64 -1.21 14.32
N PRO A 137 -6.80 -0.39 14.96
CA PRO A 137 -5.44 -0.12 14.47
C PRO A 137 -4.59 -1.38 14.29
N GLU A 138 -4.82 -2.40 15.10
CA GLU A 138 -4.15 -3.69 15.06
C GLU A 138 -4.34 -4.43 13.73
N LEU A 139 -5.46 -4.20 13.05
CA LEU A 139 -5.71 -4.73 11.71
C LEU A 139 -4.63 -4.24 10.72
N ALA A 140 -4.35 -2.93 10.73
CA ALA A 140 -3.30 -2.35 9.91
C ALA A 140 -1.91 -2.90 10.28
N TYR A 141 -1.65 -3.08 11.57
CA TYR A 141 -0.37 -3.63 12.03
C TYR A 141 -0.14 -5.05 11.52
N ILE A 142 -1.15 -5.91 11.60
CA ILE A 142 -1.03 -7.31 11.15
C ILE A 142 -0.91 -7.41 9.63
N ILE A 143 -1.69 -6.64 8.87
CA ILE A 143 -1.59 -6.58 7.39
C ILE A 143 -0.16 -6.20 6.98
N LEU A 144 0.37 -5.12 7.55
CA LEU A 144 1.70 -4.63 7.23
C LEU A 144 2.82 -5.56 7.76
N ALA A 145 2.58 -6.27 8.87
CA ALA A 145 3.49 -7.30 9.38
C ALA A 145 3.56 -8.50 8.43
N CYS A 146 2.43 -8.96 7.89
CA CYS A 146 2.41 -10.00 6.87
C CYS A 146 3.16 -9.56 5.62
N ALA A 147 2.92 -8.33 5.12
CA ALA A 147 3.66 -7.78 4.00
C ALA A 147 5.17 -7.68 4.28
N ARG A 148 5.57 -7.36 5.52
CA ARG A 148 6.97 -7.32 5.96
C ARG A 148 7.64 -8.69 5.95
N THR A 149 6.93 -9.74 6.35
CA THR A 149 7.41 -11.13 6.35
C THR A 149 7.23 -11.84 5.01
N VAL A 150 6.61 -11.16 4.03
CA VAL A 150 6.30 -11.69 2.69
C VAL A 150 5.34 -12.90 2.75
N SER A 151 4.45 -12.94 3.74
CA SER A 151 3.33 -13.88 3.79
C SER A 151 2.10 -13.30 3.08
N TYR A 152 1.22 -14.18 2.57
CA TYR A 152 -0.03 -13.76 1.93
C TYR A 152 -1.10 -13.50 2.99
N THR A 153 -1.85 -12.41 2.83
CA THR A 153 -2.97 -12.08 3.71
C THR A 153 -4.31 -12.40 3.05
N HIS A 154 -5.19 -13.10 3.79
CA HIS A 154 -6.61 -13.14 3.49
C HIS A 154 -7.35 -12.35 4.59
N LEU A 155 -8.00 -11.26 4.18
CA LEU A 155 -8.85 -10.48 5.06
C LEU A 155 -10.26 -11.08 5.01
N THR A 156 -10.75 -11.53 6.18
CA THR A 156 -12.17 -11.73 6.40
C THR A 156 -12.64 -10.67 7.37
N LEU A 157 -13.44 -9.73 6.90
CA LEU A 157 -14.18 -8.84 7.78
C LEU A 157 -15.34 -9.61 8.40
N PRO A 158 -15.63 -9.46 9.71
CA PRO A 158 -16.87 -9.94 10.27
C PRO A 158 -18.01 -9.21 9.57
N THR A 159 -18.74 -9.92 8.71
CA THR A 159 -20.02 -9.43 8.20
C THR A 159 -21.06 -9.74 9.27
N THR A 160 -21.49 -8.74 10.00
CA THR A 160 -22.70 -8.81 10.77
C THR A 160 -23.86 -8.84 9.77
N HIS A 161 -24.30 -10.03 9.40
CA HIS A 161 -25.64 -10.21 8.88
C HIS A 161 -26.56 -10.26 10.10
N GLU A 162 -27.11 -9.13 10.46
CA GLU A 162 -28.35 -9.12 11.23
C GLU A 162 -29.45 -9.56 10.26
N VAL A 163 -30.05 -10.70 10.58
CA VAL A 163 -31.28 -11.21 9.95
C VAL A 163 -32.46 -10.56 10.68
#